data_b346c2932a4b54d94b41010f6e124b90
#
_entry.id   b346c2932a4b54d94b41010f6e124b90
#
_cell.length_a   1.000
_cell.length_b   1.000
_cell.length_c   1.000
_cell.angle_alpha   90.00
_cell.angle_beta   90.00
_cell.angle_gamma   90.00
#
_symmetry.space_group_name_H-M   'P 1'
#
loop_
_entity.id
_entity.type
_entity.pdbx_description
1 polymer ?
#
loop_
_entity_poly.entity_id
_entity_poly.type
_entity_poly.pdbx_seq_one_letter_code
_entity_poly.pdbx_strand_id
1 'polypeptide(L)'
;MSQSKELVAASATPMILSILSRGETYGYAIIREIREVSDAQIEWTDGMLYPVLRRLEKQGLLESAWRVAESGKKRCYYRIKKSGRAALSEQRTQWQLTNRVLSKLWKETPCLT
;
A
#
# COMPACT_ATOMS: atom_id res chain seq x y z
N MET A 1 -6.56 -17.85 -1.26
CA MET A 1 -7.29 -17.19 -2.34
C MET A 1 -6.66 -15.85 -2.64
N SER A 2 -6.36 -15.58 -3.88
CA SER A 2 -5.72 -14.33 -4.25
C SER A 2 -6.78 -13.25 -4.47
N GLN A 3 -6.35 -12.00 -4.26
CA GLN A 3 -7.22 -10.86 -4.51
C GLN A 3 -7.37 -10.60 -6.00
N SER A 4 -8.49 -10.00 -6.39
CA SER A 4 -8.70 -9.61 -7.77
C SER A 4 -7.75 -8.47 -8.16
N LYS A 5 -7.49 -8.34 -9.45
CA LYS A 5 -6.63 -7.27 -9.95
C LYS A 5 -7.19 -5.90 -9.63
N GLU A 6 -8.51 -5.75 -9.70
CA GLU A 6 -9.16 -4.48 -9.39
C GLU A 6 -8.96 -4.10 -7.93
N LEU A 7 -9.09 -5.06 -7.03
CA LEU A 7 -8.93 -4.80 -5.61
C LEU A 7 -7.47 -4.48 -5.27
N VAL A 8 -6.53 -5.19 -5.87
CA VAL A 8 -5.10 -4.90 -5.70
C VAL A 8 -4.79 -3.49 -6.20
N ALA A 9 -5.27 -3.15 -7.40
CA ALA A 9 -5.00 -1.83 -7.96
C ALA A 9 -5.55 -0.71 -7.08
N ALA A 10 -6.77 -0.90 -6.55
CA ALA A 10 -7.40 0.11 -5.71
C ALA A 10 -6.71 0.25 -4.34
N SER A 11 -6.26 -0.86 -3.77
CA SER A 11 -5.73 -0.86 -2.40
C SER A 11 -4.21 -0.65 -2.32
N ALA A 12 -3.50 -0.77 -3.44
CA ALA A 12 -2.04 -0.66 -3.43
C ALA A 12 -1.55 0.70 -2.93
N THR A 13 -2.16 1.78 -3.41
CA THR A 13 -1.76 3.13 -3.00
C THR A 13 -1.89 3.34 -1.50
N PRO A 14 -3.04 3.11 -0.87
CA PRO A 14 -3.12 3.31 0.58
C PRO A 14 -2.22 2.37 1.37
N MET A 15 -1.99 1.15 0.90
CA MET A 15 -1.08 0.23 1.59
C MET A 15 0.36 0.75 1.58
N ILE A 16 0.84 1.17 0.41
CA ILE A 16 2.20 1.69 0.29
C ILE A 16 2.38 2.97 1.09
N LEU A 17 1.46 3.90 0.95
CA LEU A 17 1.55 5.16 1.69
C LEU A 17 1.50 4.94 3.19
N SER A 18 0.70 3.96 3.65
CA SER A 18 0.62 3.63 5.07
C SER A 18 1.95 3.11 5.60
N ILE A 19 2.59 2.21 4.86
CA ILE A 19 3.88 1.67 5.26
C ILE A 19 4.93 2.78 5.33
N LEU A 20 4.98 3.62 4.29
CA LEU A 20 5.96 4.69 4.23
C LEU A 20 5.68 5.82 5.22
N SER A 21 4.45 5.93 5.72
CA SER A 21 4.14 6.94 6.74
C SER A 21 4.83 6.68 8.06
N ARG A 22 5.28 5.46 8.30
CA ARG A 22 5.98 5.07 9.53
C ARG A 22 7.50 5.18 9.40
N GLY A 23 8.00 5.46 8.20
CA GLY A 23 9.42 5.62 7.97
C GLY A 23 9.80 5.19 6.57
N GLU A 24 10.95 5.65 6.11
CA GLU A 24 11.43 5.26 4.80
C GLU A 24 11.84 3.79 4.79
N THR A 25 11.68 3.17 3.62
CA THR A 25 12.09 1.78 3.44
C THR A 25 12.28 1.49 1.95
N TYR A 26 12.56 0.25 1.62
CA TYR A 26 12.83 -0.17 0.25
C TYR A 26 11.82 -1.23 -0.20
N GLY A 27 11.80 -1.50 -1.52
CA GLY A 27 10.73 -2.31 -2.12
C GLY A 27 10.56 -3.69 -1.50
N TYR A 28 11.64 -4.43 -1.30
CA TYR A 28 11.53 -5.76 -0.74
C TYR A 28 10.93 -5.74 0.67
N ALA A 29 11.30 -4.75 1.47
CA ALA A 29 10.75 -4.63 2.81
C ALA A 29 9.25 -4.31 2.78
N ILE A 30 8.80 -3.55 1.79
CA ILE A 30 7.37 -3.28 1.61
C ILE A 30 6.63 -4.57 1.31
N ILE A 31 7.14 -5.36 0.37
CA ILE A 31 6.52 -6.65 0.00
C ILE A 31 6.44 -7.56 1.22
N ARG A 32 7.53 -7.64 1.97
CA ARG A 32 7.59 -8.50 3.15
C ARG A 32 6.60 -8.05 4.23
N GLU A 33 6.49 -6.76 4.45
CA GLU A 33 5.58 -6.26 5.47
C GLU A 33 4.11 -6.54 5.12
N ILE A 34 3.74 -6.36 3.85
CA ILE A 34 2.38 -6.67 3.41
C ILE A 34 2.09 -8.15 3.59
N ARG A 35 3.06 -9.00 3.27
CA ARG A 35 2.91 -10.43 3.47
C ARG A 35 2.72 -10.77 4.95
N GLU A 36 3.51 -10.18 5.82
CA GLU A 36 3.42 -10.44 7.26
C GLU A 36 2.10 -9.93 7.85
N VAL A 37 1.71 -8.71 7.52
CA VAL A 37 0.48 -8.12 8.05
C VAL A 37 -0.76 -8.88 7.59
N SER A 38 -0.71 -9.47 6.41
CA SER A 38 -1.84 -10.21 5.85
C SER A 38 -1.78 -11.71 6.17
N ASP A 39 -0.86 -12.15 7.03
CA ASP A 39 -0.66 -13.57 7.34
C ASP A 39 -0.45 -14.38 6.06
N ALA A 40 0.38 -13.86 5.18
CA ALA A 40 0.73 -14.46 3.88
C ALA A 40 -0.45 -14.57 2.91
N GLN A 41 -1.55 -13.90 3.18
CA GLN A 41 -2.70 -13.89 2.26
C GLN A 41 -2.45 -12.99 1.06
N ILE A 42 -1.62 -11.97 1.21
CA ILE A 42 -1.28 -11.05 0.14
C ILE A 42 0.20 -11.14 -0.14
N GLU A 43 0.55 -11.58 -1.33
CA GLU A 43 1.94 -11.69 -1.75
C GLU A 43 2.14 -10.91 -3.05
N TRP A 44 2.76 -9.74 -2.92
CA TRP A 44 3.10 -8.93 -4.07
C TRP A 44 4.45 -9.36 -4.63
N THR A 45 4.62 -9.13 -5.92
CA THR A 45 5.89 -9.33 -6.61
C THR A 45 6.50 -7.97 -6.94
N ASP A 46 7.76 -7.98 -7.34
CA ASP A 46 8.43 -6.78 -7.83
C ASP A 46 7.65 -6.17 -8.99
N GLY A 47 7.15 -7.01 -9.89
CA GLY A 47 6.41 -6.56 -11.06
C GLY A 47 5.11 -5.86 -10.72
N MET A 48 4.53 -6.15 -9.56
CA MET A 48 3.33 -5.48 -9.08
C MET A 48 3.66 -4.18 -8.35
N LEU A 49 4.74 -4.20 -7.56
CA LEU A 49 5.08 -3.09 -6.67
C LEU A 49 5.73 -1.91 -7.39
N TYR A 50 6.77 -2.17 -8.18
CA TYR A 50 7.57 -1.08 -8.72
C TYR A 50 6.82 -0.14 -9.66
N PRO A 51 5.90 -0.60 -10.50
CA PRO A 51 5.09 0.34 -11.29
C PRO A 51 4.27 1.29 -10.44
N VAL A 52 3.75 0.80 -9.31
CA VAL A 52 2.97 1.65 -8.40
C VAL A 52 3.87 2.67 -7.72
N LEU A 53 5.04 2.25 -7.24
CA LEU A 53 6.01 3.16 -6.64
C LEU A 53 6.41 4.27 -7.60
N ARG A 54 6.68 3.91 -8.86
CA ARG A 54 7.05 4.91 -9.88
C ARG A 54 5.91 5.88 -10.15
N ARG A 55 4.67 5.37 -10.20
CA ARG A 55 3.52 6.23 -10.41
C ARG A 55 3.35 7.21 -9.26
N LEU A 56 3.47 6.74 -8.02
CA LEU A 56 3.33 7.61 -6.86
C LEU A 56 4.44 8.65 -6.79
N GLU A 57 5.65 8.26 -7.17
CA GLU A 57 6.77 9.20 -7.24
C GLU A 57 6.52 10.26 -8.31
N LYS A 58 6.01 9.85 -9.45
CA LYS A 58 5.67 10.76 -10.55
C LYS A 58 4.56 11.73 -10.16
N GLN A 59 3.64 11.28 -9.32
CA GLN A 59 2.57 12.12 -8.81
C GLN A 59 3.04 13.07 -7.69
N GLY A 60 4.31 12.97 -7.31
CA GLY A 60 4.86 13.84 -6.28
C GLY A 60 4.52 13.42 -4.85
N LEU A 61 4.06 12.21 -4.65
CA LEU A 61 3.69 11.72 -3.33
C LEU A 61 4.84 11.05 -2.60
N LEU A 62 5.81 10.52 -3.34
CA LEU A 62 7.00 9.86 -2.81
C LEU A 62 8.24 10.47 -3.41
N GLU A 63 9.37 10.25 -2.75
CA GLU A 63 10.68 10.48 -3.34
C GLU A 63 11.57 9.28 -3.06
N SER A 64 12.56 9.08 -3.90
CA SER A 64 13.44 7.93 -3.78
C SER A 64 14.91 8.36 -3.79
N ALA A 65 15.74 7.54 -3.16
CA ALA A 65 17.17 7.76 -3.13
C ALA A 65 17.88 6.42 -3.03
N TRP A 66 18.96 6.28 -3.80
CA TRP A 66 19.80 5.10 -3.74
C TRP A 66 20.78 5.24 -2.58
N ARG A 67 20.91 4.18 -1.81
CA ARG A 67 21.87 4.12 -0.70
C ARG A 67 22.56 2.78 -0.68
N VAL A 68 23.74 2.76 -0.08
CA VAL A 68 24.47 1.52 0.13
C VAL A 68 24.15 1.03 1.54
N ALA A 69 23.56 -0.17 1.62
CA ALA A 69 23.24 -0.79 2.91
C ALA A 69 24.53 -1.26 3.59
N GLU A 70 24.44 -1.59 4.88
CA GLU A 70 25.59 -2.12 5.63
C GLU A 70 26.18 -3.35 4.97
N SER A 71 25.37 -4.15 4.30
CA SER A 71 25.82 -5.34 3.57
C SER A 71 26.60 -5.01 2.30
N GLY A 72 26.72 -3.73 1.93
CA GLY A 72 27.35 -3.30 0.69
C GLY A 72 26.41 -3.29 -0.52
N LYS A 73 25.17 -3.72 -0.36
CA LYS A 73 24.20 -3.71 -1.45
C LYS A 73 23.60 -2.33 -1.63
N LYS A 74 23.44 -1.94 -2.89
CA LYS A 74 22.71 -0.72 -3.22
C LYS A 74 21.23 -1.00 -3.17
N ARG A 75 20.48 -0.13 -2.50
CA ARG A 75 19.02 -0.23 -2.40
C ARG A 75 18.39 1.11 -2.68
N CYS A 76 17.27 1.08 -3.39
CA CYS A 76 16.48 2.27 -3.61
C CYS A 76 15.50 2.41 -2.45
N TYR A 77 15.68 3.46 -1.66
CA TYR A 77 14.81 3.77 -0.53
C TYR A 77 13.76 4.76 -0.97
N TYR A 78 12.57 4.60 -0.44
CA TYR A 78 11.42 5.45 -0.73
C TYR A 78 10.97 6.15 0.54
N ARG A 79 10.59 7.40 0.41
CA ARG A 79 10.13 8.22 1.52
C ARG A 79 8.85 8.93 1.10
N ILE A 80 7.88 9.00 2.02
CA ILE A 80 6.64 9.72 1.75
C ILE A 80 6.88 11.21 1.87
N LYS A 81 6.33 11.98 0.94
CA LYS A 81 6.40 13.44 0.99
C LYS A 81 5.19 13.99 1.72
N LYS A 82 5.21 15.28 2.01
CA LYS A 82 4.08 15.94 2.67
C LYS A 82 2.79 15.75 1.89
N SER A 83 2.87 15.89 0.57
CA SER A 83 1.73 15.64 -0.31
C SER A 83 1.24 14.20 -0.24
N GLY A 84 2.16 13.26 -0.04
CA GLY A 84 1.81 11.86 0.13
C GLY A 84 1.06 11.61 1.43
N ARG A 85 1.44 12.31 2.50
CA ARG A 85 0.73 12.20 3.78
C ARG A 85 -0.68 12.75 3.66
N ALA A 86 -0.87 13.84 2.93
CA ALA A 86 -2.20 14.40 2.68
C ALA A 86 -3.04 13.42 1.87
N ALA A 87 -2.45 12.82 0.85
CA ALA A 87 -3.14 11.82 0.04
C ALA A 87 -3.53 10.60 0.86
N LEU A 88 -2.66 10.16 1.77
CA LEU A 88 -2.96 9.04 2.66
C LEU A 88 -4.15 9.35 3.56
N SER A 89 -4.18 10.54 4.13
CA SER A 89 -5.28 10.95 5.00
C SER A 89 -6.61 10.88 4.26
N GLU A 90 -6.65 11.36 3.03
CA GLU A 90 -7.84 11.32 2.20
C GLU A 90 -8.23 9.88 1.86
N GLN A 91 -7.27 9.05 1.49
CA GLN A 91 -7.51 7.64 1.19
C GLN A 91 -8.08 6.91 2.40
N ARG A 92 -7.55 7.17 3.58
CA ARG A 92 -8.04 6.52 4.80
C ARG A 92 -9.50 6.87 5.05
N THR A 93 -9.86 8.12 4.89
CA THR A 93 -11.25 8.56 5.08
C THR A 93 -12.18 7.84 4.12
N GLN A 94 -11.79 7.76 2.85
CA GLN A 94 -12.61 7.11 1.84
C GLN A 94 -12.75 5.61 2.08
N TRP A 95 -11.67 4.94 2.43
CA TRP A 95 -11.72 3.50 2.69
C TRP A 95 -12.50 3.17 3.96
N GLN A 96 -12.39 4.01 4.98
CA GLN A 96 -13.17 3.82 6.21
C GLN A 96 -14.67 3.97 5.94
N LEU A 97 -15.04 4.94 5.11
CA LEU A 97 -16.44 5.10 4.73
C LEU A 97 -16.95 3.89 3.96
N THR A 98 -16.19 3.47 2.94
CA THR A 98 -16.57 2.32 2.13
C THR A 98 -16.70 1.06 2.97
N ASN A 99 -15.75 0.83 3.86
CA ASN A 99 -15.78 -0.34 4.74
C ASN A 99 -16.98 -0.31 5.68
N ARG A 100 -17.32 0.85 6.20
CA ARG A 100 -18.48 1.01 7.08
C ARG A 100 -19.77 0.69 6.34
N VAL A 101 -19.90 1.20 5.11
CA VAL A 101 -21.10 0.94 4.30
C VAL A 101 -21.23 -0.56 4.00
N LEU A 102 -20.13 -1.18 3.55
CA LEU A 102 -20.15 -2.61 3.25
C LEU A 102 -20.49 -3.43 4.48
N SER A 103 -19.92 -3.07 5.62
CA SER A 103 -20.18 -3.81 6.86
C SER A 103 -21.66 -3.74 7.24
N LYS A 104 -22.28 -2.58 7.07
CA LYS A 104 -23.70 -2.43 7.35
C LYS A 104 -24.55 -3.25 6.38
N LEU A 105 -24.22 -3.21 5.11
CA LEU A 105 -24.97 -3.97 4.11
C LEU A 105 -24.86 -5.47 4.35
N TRP A 106 -23.69 -5.93 4.73
CA TRP A 106 -23.48 -7.36 4.98
C TRP A 106 -24.18 -7.85 6.24
N LYS A 107 -24.35 -6.99 7.22
CA LYS A 107 -25.08 -7.36 8.44
C LYS A 107 -26.56 -7.57 8.21
N GLU A 108 -27.11 -6.91 7.21
CA GLU A 108 -28.54 -6.98 6.93
C GLU A 108 -28.93 -8.06 5.95
N THR A 109 -27.93 -8.75 5.45
CA THR A 109 -28.15 -9.79 4.46
C THR A 109 -28.90 -11.03 4.93
N PRO A 110 -28.85 -11.44 6.21
CA PRO A 110 -29.52 -12.69 6.60
C PRO A 110 -31.02 -12.69 6.37
N CYS A 111 -31.60 -11.56 6.10
CA CYS A 111 -33.01 -11.47 5.87
C CYS A 111 -33.44 -11.84 4.45
N LEU A 112 -32.50 -12.18 3.62
CA LEU A 112 -32.77 -12.52 2.24
C LEU A 112 -33.21 -13.96 2.13
N THR A 113 -34.43 -14.16 2.00
CA THR A 113 -34.97 -15.50 1.77
C THR A 113 -35.86 -15.50 0.56
#